data_773503e408966e03a05034648c63e92a
#
_entry.id   773503e408966e03a05034648c63e92a
#
_cell.length_a   1.000
_cell.length_b   1.000
_cell.length_c   1.000
_cell.angle_alpha   90.00
_cell.angle_beta   90.00
_cell.angle_gamma   90.00
#
_symmetry.space_group_name_H-M   'P 1'
#
loop_
_entity.id
_entity.type
_entity.pdbx_description
1 polymer ?
#
loop_
_entity_poly.entity_id
_entity_poly.type
_entity_poly.pdbx_seq_one_letter_code
_entity_poly.pdbx_strand_id
1 'polypeptide(L)'
;FQAFDVAAFHYLVKPFSDEKFEEVVKRAVRSIKEYSENQSDDKYMMVQSAGSHMKVFLKDIVYAEVYNRKVIIHTRDTNIEYYGKLQELSEIAGADFFRTHRAYLVHFKYVQKYDANCVTMENGTALIAKQNYSEFVKQYLKYNQRKGKEIG
;
A
#
# COMPACT_ATOMS: atom_id res chain seq x y z
N PHE A 1 17.24 -12.72 13.94
CA PHE A 1 16.96 -12.82 14.47
C PHE A 1 16.65 -12.90 14.11
N GLN A 2 16.42 -12.51 13.77
CA GLN A 2 15.97 -12.59 13.82
C GLN A 2 15.55 -12.55 13.30
N ALA A 3 15.33 -12.11 12.68
CA ALA A 3 14.85 -12.16 12.58
C ALA A 3 14.44 -11.81 12.19
N PHE A 4 14.22 -11.22 11.83
CA PHE A 4 13.84 -11.07 12.14
C PHE A 4 13.36 -11.18 11.83
N ASP A 5 13.29 -10.87 11.44
CA ASP A 5 12.81 -11.13 11.79
C ASP A 5 12.40 -10.96 11.85
N VAL A 6 12.18 -10.34 11.40
CA VAL A 6 11.81 -10.37 11.88
C VAL A 6 11.32 -10.57 12.05
N ALA A 7 11.21 -10.38 11.66
CA ALA A 7 10.89 -10.82 12.18
C ALA A 7 10.85 -11.13 12.73
N ALA A 8 11.05 -11.04 12.58
CA ALA A 8 11.14 -11.31 13.36
C ALA A 8 11.41 -11.07 13.94
N PHE A 9 11.61 -10.48 14.13
CA PHE A 9 12.22 -10.24 14.85
C PHE A 9 12.19 -10.67 15.67
N HIS A 10 12.24 -11.07 16.07
CA HIS A 10 12.39 -11.51 16.97
C HIS A 10 11.92 -11.63 17.81
N TYR A 11 11.94 -12.14 18.32
CA TYR A 11 11.90 -11.94 19.35
C TYR A 11 12.71 -11.91 20.32
N LEU A 12 12.66 -11.72 20.87
CA LEU A 12 13.61 -11.24 21.37
C LEU A 12 13.73 -11.55 22.64
N VAL A 13 14.74 -11.67 23.01
CA VAL A 13 14.75 -12.36 24.06
C VAL A 13 15.72 -11.93 24.99
N LYS A 14 15.52 -12.11 26.15
CA LYS A 14 16.44 -11.84 27.18
C LYS A 14 17.51 -12.83 27.11
N PRO A 15 18.72 -12.61 27.60
CA PRO A 15 19.07 -11.68 28.66
C PRO A 15 19.86 -10.47 28.23
N PHE A 16 19.34 -9.62 27.48
CA PHE A 16 20.01 -8.37 27.21
C PHE A 16 19.81 -7.40 28.36
N SER A 17 20.80 -6.55 28.61
CA SER A 17 20.59 -5.40 29.47
C SER A 17 19.66 -4.44 28.74
N ASP A 18 18.98 -3.58 29.47
CA ASP A 18 18.08 -2.62 28.84
C ASP A 18 18.80 -1.72 27.87
N GLU A 19 19.99 -1.24 28.23
CA GLU A 19 20.77 -0.39 27.34
C GLU A 19 21.15 -1.10 26.05
N LYS A 20 21.59 -2.34 26.19
CA LYS A 20 22.01 -3.12 25.03
C LYS A 20 20.82 -3.45 24.16
N PHE A 21 19.69 -3.75 24.78
CA PHE A 21 18.48 -4.02 24.06
C PHE A 21 18.03 -2.82 23.23
N GLU A 22 18.04 -1.63 23.86
CA GLU A 22 17.68 -0.41 23.16
C GLU A 22 18.60 -0.14 21.97
N GLU A 23 19.88 -0.36 22.16
CA GLU A 23 20.85 -0.17 21.10
C GLU A 23 20.58 -1.10 19.92
N VAL A 24 20.29 -2.35 20.20
CA VAL A 24 19.98 -3.33 19.17
C VAL A 24 18.70 -2.94 18.45
N VAL A 25 17.68 -2.54 19.19
CA VAL A 25 16.41 -2.15 18.58
C VAL A 25 16.58 -0.91 17.71
N LYS A 26 17.30 0.08 18.19
CA LYS A 26 17.57 1.30 17.40
C LYS A 26 18.29 0.99 16.11
N ARG A 27 19.26 0.10 16.18
CA ARG A 27 20.02 -0.31 15.00
C ARG A 27 19.12 -1.05 14.00
N ALA A 28 18.28 -1.94 14.50
CA ALA A 28 17.37 -2.68 13.67
C ALA A 28 16.35 -1.76 13.00
N VAL A 29 15.79 -0.82 13.72
CA VAL A 29 14.86 0.14 13.18
C VAL A 29 15.50 0.99 12.09
N ARG A 30 16.73 1.43 12.31
CA ARG A 30 17.45 2.21 11.30
C ARG A 30 17.66 1.40 10.03
N SER A 31 18.07 0.16 10.17
CA SER A 31 18.27 -0.75 9.02
C SER A 31 17.02 -0.94 8.23
N ILE A 32 15.91 -1.20 8.91
CA ILE A 32 14.62 -1.39 8.26
C ILE A 32 14.21 -0.12 7.53
N LYS A 33 14.40 1.02 8.15
CA LYS A 33 14.04 2.29 7.53
C LYS A 33 14.86 2.59 6.29
N GLU A 34 16.18 2.37 6.36
CA GLU A 34 17.05 2.56 5.21
C GLU A 34 16.68 1.62 4.08
N TYR A 35 16.42 0.36 4.41
CA TYR A 35 16.02 -0.63 3.44
C TYR A 35 14.71 -0.21 2.77
N SER A 36 13.74 0.24 3.55
CA SER A 36 12.45 0.67 3.00
C SER A 36 12.59 1.86 2.07
N GLU A 37 13.45 2.80 2.38
CA GLU A 37 13.69 3.95 1.52
C GLU A 37 14.29 3.53 0.19
N ASN A 38 15.20 2.55 0.21
CA ASN A 38 15.87 2.08 -0.98
C ASN A 38 15.07 1.03 -1.75
N GLN A 39 14.20 0.30 -1.05
CA GLN A 39 13.47 -0.82 -1.60
C GLN A 39 11.96 -0.64 -1.46
N SER A 40 11.50 0.59 -1.50
CA SER A 40 10.08 0.87 -1.29
C SER A 40 9.17 0.16 -2.30
N ASP A 41 9.69 -0.10 -3.50
CA ASP A 41 8.93 -0.79 -4.54
C ASP A 41 8.78 -2.29 -4.28
N ASP A 42 9.50 -2.82 -3.30
CA ASP A 42 9.46 -4.25 -3.00
C ASP A 42 8.46 -4.60 -1.89
N LYS A 43 7.67 -3.65 -1.44
CA LYS A 43 6.64 -3.94 -0.44
C LYS A 43 5.57 -4.84 -1.04
N TYR A 44 5.15 -5.81 -0.25
CA TYR A 44 4.12 -6.75 -0.71
C TYR A 44 3.22 -7.15 0.45
N MET A 45 2.13 -7.80 0.10
CA MET A 45 1.22 -8.39 1.08
C MET A 45 0.92 -9.81 0.65
N MET A 46 0.54 -10.64 1.62
CA MET A 46 0.11 -12.00 1.35
C MET A 46 -1.40 -12.04 1.30
N VAL A 47 -1.93 -12.65 0.26
CA VAL A 47 -3.37 -12.76 0.06
C VAL A 47 -3.74 -14.22 -0.06
N GLN A 48 -4.79 -14.63 0.65
CA GLN A 48 -5.34 -15.97 0.53
C GLN A 48 -6.53 -15.91 -0.42
N SER A 49 -6.41 -16.59 -1.53
CA SER A 49 -7.45 -16.59 -2.55
C SER A 49 -7.63 -18.00 -3.08
N ALA A 50 -8.88 -18.49 -3.08
CA ALA A 50 -9.21 -19.81 -3.63
C ALA A 50 -8.34 -20.94 -3.08
N GLY A 51 -8.03 -20.88 -1.79
CA GLY A 51 -7.23 -21.91 -1.15
C GLY A 51 -5.73 -21.77 -1.33
N SER A 52 -5.29 -20.76 -2.07
CA SER A 52 -3.87 -20.51 -2.30
C SER A 52 -3.45 -19.23 -1.58
N HIS A 53 -2.19 -19.21 -1.18
CA HIS A 53 -1.58 -18.01 -0.63
C HIS A 53 -0.68 -17.41 -1.70
N MET A 54 -0.87 -16.12 -1.99
CA MET A 54 -0.05 -15.49 -3.02
C MET A 54 0.49 -14.16 -2.54
N LYS A 55 1.65 -13.82 -3.08
CA LYS A 55 2.32 -12.57 -2.80
C LYS A 55 1.88 -11.54 -3.83
N VAL A 56 1.43 -10.40 -3.34
CA VAL A 56 1.01 -9.31 -4.21
C VAL A 56 1.85 -8.09 -3.88
N PHE A 57 2.60 -7.63 -4.84
CA PHE A 57 3.44 -6.44 -4.64
C PHE A 57 2.57 -5.19 -4.77
N LEU A 58 2.72 -4.28 -3.83
CA LEU A 58 1.92 -3.05 -3.83
C LEU A 58 2.15 -2.22 -5.08
N LYS A 59 3.37 -2.24 -5.62
CA LYS A 59 3.69 -1.49 -6.82
C LYS A 59 2.91 -1.96 -8.05
N ASP A 60 2.41 -3.19 -8.03
CA ASP A 60 1.67 -3.75 -9.16
C ASP A 60 0.17 -3.53 -9.06
N ILE A 61 -0.31 -3.05 -7.92
CA ILE A 61 -1.73 -2.82 -7.73
C ILE A 61 -2.12 -1.49 -8.37
N VAL A 62 -3.01 -1.58 -9.35
CA VAL A 62 -3.52 -0.38 -10.02
C VAL A 62 -4.63 0.24 -9.18
N TYR A 63 -5.59 -0.57 -8.80
CA TYR A 63 -6.64 -0.14 -7.88
C TYR A 63 -7.31 -1.38 -7.29
N ALA A 64 -8.12 -1.16 -6.28
CA ALA A 64 -8.87 -2.23 -5.65
C ALA A 64 -10.30 -1.77 -5.41
N GLU A 65 -11.22 -2.71 -5.43
CA GLU A 65 -12.61 -2.41 -5.17
C GLU A 65 -13.19 -3.48 -4.27
N VAL A 66 -14.29 -3.16 -3.61
CA VAL A 66 -15.00 -4.14 -2.80
C VAL A 66 -16.37 -4.36 -3.40
N TYR A 67 -16.73 -5.63 -3.56
CA TYR A 67 -18.02 -6.01 -4.09
C TYR A 67 -18.43 -7.31 -3.40
N ASN A 68 -19.59 -7.31 -2.81
CA ASN A 68 -20.15 -8.51 -2.20
C ASN A 68 -19.21 -9.14 -1.15
N ARG A 69 -18.62 -8.31 -0.29
CA ARG A 69 -17.68 -8.71 0.78
C ARG A 69 -16.35 -9.23 0.28
N LYS A 70 -16.11 -9.13 -1.01
CA LYS A 70 -14.83 -9.50 -1.59
C LYS A 70 -14.07 -8.26 -1.98
N VAL A 71 -12.78 -8.27 -1.73
CA VAL A 71 -11.88 -7.25 -2.25
C VAL A 71 -11.32 -7.79 -3.55
N ILE A 72 -11.41 -6.98 -4.60
CA ILE A 72 -10.89 -7.34 -5.90
C ILE A 72 -9.73 -6.41 -6.20
N ILE A 73 -8.54 -6.98 -6.22
CA ILE A 73 -7.32 -6.22 -6.51
C ILE A 73 -7.05 -6.33 -8.01
N HIS A 74 -7.00 -5.18 -8.67
CA HIS A 74 -6.67 -5.12 -10.10
C HIS A 74 -5.20 -4.76 -10.23
N THR A 75 -4.40 -5.73 -10.69
CA THR A 75 -3.01 -5.47 -11.00
C THR A 75 -2.90 -5.18 -12.48
N ARG A 76 -1.69 -4.88 -12.94
CA ARG A 76 -1.48 -4.60 -14.36
C ARG A 76 -1.77 -5.81 -15.24
N ASP A 77 -1.63 -7.01 -14.69
CA ASP A 77 -1.74 -8.24 -15.47
C ASP A 77 -2.96 -9.08 -15.14
N THR A 78 -3.49 -8.97 -13.94
CA THR A 78 -4.53 -9.89 -13.50
C THR A 78 -5.38 -9.27 -12.40
N ASN A 79 -6.44 -9.99 -12.02
CA ASN A 79 -7.30 -9.60 -10.91
C ASN A 79 -7.21 -10.68 -9.84
N ILE A 80 -7.21 -10.24 -8.58
CA ILE A 80 -7.10 -11.13 -7.44
C ILE A 80 -8.26 -10.84 -6.51
N GLU A 81 -9.05 -11.86 -6.18
CA GLU A 81 -10.19 -11.69 -5.30
C GLU A 81 -9.94 -12.39 -3.98
N TYR A 82 -10.33 -11.76 -2.88
CA TYR A 82 -10.26 -12.40 -1.58
C TYR A 82 -11.32 -11.81 -0.67
N TYR A 83 -11.69 -12.56 0.35
CA TYR A 83 -12.64 -12.07 1.35
C TYR A 83 -11.91 -11.18 2.35
N GLY A 84 -12.39 -9.98 2.52
CA GLY A 84 -11.76 -9.04 3.43
C GLY A 84 -12.37 -7.67 3.32
N LYS A 85 -11.69 -6.71 3.92
CA LYS A 85 -12.16 -5.33 3.95
C LYS A 85 -11.16 -4.42 3.24
N LEU A 86 -11.70 -3.48 2.48
CA LEU A 86 -10.87 -2.51 1.78
C LEU A 86 -10.09 -1.63 2.74
N GLN A 87 -10.64 -1.39 3.94
CA GLN A 87 -9.96 -0.61 4.97
C GLN A 87 -8.64 -1.25 5.37
N GLU A 88 -8.61 -2.56 5.49
CA GLU A 88 -7.38 -3.28 5.85
C GLU A 88 -6.32 -3.11 4.78
N LEU A 89 -6.73 -3.23 3.52
CA LEU A 89 -5.82 -3.02 2.41
C LEU A 89 -5.30 -1.58 2.39
N SER A 90 -6.18 -0.63 2.63
CA SER A 90 -5.81 0.78 2.67
C SER A 90 -4.73 1.06 3.71
N GLU A 91 -4.83 0.43 4.86
CA GLU A 91 -3.84 0.61 5.93
C GLU A 91 -2.48 0.04 5.55
N ILE A 92 -2.47 -1.10 4.88
CA ILE A 92 -1.24 -1.73 4.43
C ILE A 92 -0.62 -0.95 3.28
N ALA A 93 -1.46 -0.45 2.39
CA ALA A 93 -1.01 0.19 1.15
C ALA A 93 -0.26 1.51 1.36
N GLY A 94 -0.64 2.26 2.38
CA GLY A 94 0.10 3.47 2.72
C GLY A 94 -0.25 4.70 1.90
N ALA A 95 0.66 5.66 1.90
CA ALA A 95 0.40 7.01 1.38
C ALA A 95 0.31 7.12 -0.14
N ASP A 96 0.75 6.12 -0.87
CA ASP A 96 0.68 6.16 -2.34
C ASP A 96 -0.69 5.75 -2.88
N PHE A 97 -1.61 5.38 -1.97
CA PHE A 97 -2.96 4.98 -2.31
C PHE A 97 -3.97 5.92 -1.67
N PHE A 98 -5.15 5.97 -2.25
CA PHE A 98 -6.20 6.84 -1.74
C PHE A 98 -7.58 6.18 -1.86
N ARG A 99 -8.37 6.25 -0.79
CA ARG A 99 -9.77 5.79 -0.80
C ARG A 99 -10.64 6.84 -1.45
N THR A 100 -10.90 6.69 -2.74
CA THR A 100 -11.72 7.65 -3.47
C THR A 100 -13.21 7.50 -3.16
N HIS A 101 -13.58 6.30 -2.77
CA HIS A 101 -14.98 5.95 -2.51
C HIS A 101 -14.96 4.82 -1.49
N ARG A 102 -16.07 4.63 -0.78
CA ARG A 102 -16.12 3.53 0.21
C ARG A 102 -15.81 2.17 -0.42
N ALA A 103 -16.02 2.05 -1.72
CA ALA A 103 -15.82 0.80 -2.44
C ALA A 103 -14.56 0.78 -3.30
N TYR A 104 -13.77 1.84 -3.29
CA TYR A 104 -12.60 1.94 -4.18
C TYR A 104 -11.36 2.47 -3.49
N LEU A 105 -10.23 1.88 -3.84
CA LEU A 105 -8.90 2.34 -3.41
C LEU A 105 -8.02 2.42 -4.65
N VAL A 106 -7.45 3.57 -4.94
CA VAL A 106 -6.64 3.76 -6.15
C VAL A 106 -5.18 4.00 -5.79
N HIS A 107 -4.29 3.58 -6.68
CA HIS A 107 -2.87 3.81 -6.57
C HIS A 107 -2.53 5.03 -7.42
N PHE A 108 -2.02 6.08 -6.81
CA PHE A 108 -1.73 7.32 -7.52
C PHE A 108 -0.83 7.13 -8.74
N LYS A 109 0.07 6.17 -8.65
CA LYS A 109 1.02 5.91 -9.75
C LYS A 109 0.34 5.63 -11.09
N TYR A 110 -0.84 5.01 -11.04
CA TYR A 110 -1.54 4.57 -12.25
C TYR A 110 -2.68 5.48 -12.68
N VAL A 111 -2.89 6.57 -11.98
CA VAL A 111 -3.95 7.52 -12.34
C VAL A 111 -3.54 8.24 -13.62
N GLN A 112 -4.37 8.11 -14.64
CA GLN A 112 -4.13 8.79 -15.92
C GLN A 112 -4.87 10.11 -15.99
N LYS A 113 -6.09 10.13 -15.51
CA LYS A 113 -6.91 11.34 -15.47
C LYS A 113 -8.01 11.19 -14.43
N TYR A 114 -8.60 12.29 -14.06
CA TYR A 114 -9.72 12.25 -13.13
C TYR A 114 -10.66 13.42 -13.40
N ASP A 115 -11.90 13.25 -12.99
CA ASP A 115 -12.88 14.35 -12.96
C ASP A 115 -13.60 14.29 -11.61
N ALA A 116 -14.66 15.07 -11.46
CA ALA A 116 -15.36 15.16 -10.17
C ALA A 116 -16.06 13.85 -9.77
N ASN A 117 -16.24 12.94 -10.70
CA ASN A 117 -17.03 11.72 -10.48
C ASN A 117 -16.20 10.45 -10.47
N CYS A 118 -15.09 10.43 -11.17
CA CYS A 118 -14.30 9.19 -11.30
C CYS A 118 -12.84 9.45 -11.62
N VAL A 119 -12.06 8.40 -11.39
CA VAL A 119 -10.63 8.38 -11.68
C VAL A 119 -10.42 7.30 -12.71
N THR A 120 -9.71 7.64 -13.78
CA THR A 120 -9.40 6.68 -14.85
C THR A 120 -7.97 6.20 -14.70
N MET A 121 -7.81 4.89 -14.67
CA MET A 121 -6.52 4.22 -14.61
C MET A 121 -6.28 3.46 -15.90
N GLU A 122 -5.10 2.88 -16.00
CA GLU A 122 -4.68 2.13 -17.18
C GLU A 122 -5.68 1.06 -17.60
N ASN A 123 -6.22 0.34 -16.63
CA ASN A 123 -7.08 -0.82 -16.92
C ASN A 123 -8.46 -0.72 -16.29
N GLY A 124 -8.90 0.45 -15.92
CA GLY A 124 -10.22 0.59 -15.34
C GLY A 124 -10.50 1.96 -14.80
N THR A 125 -11.66 2.09 -14.18
CA THR A 125 -12.14 3.35 -13.64
C THR A 125 -12.68 3.11 -12.23
N ALA A 126 -12.40 4.04 -11.33
CA ALA A 126 -12.90 4.00 -9.97
C ALA A 126 -13.77 5.23 -9.72
N LEU A 127 -14.83 5.04 -8.96
CA LEU A 127 -15.69 6.16 -8.58
C LEU A 127 -15.01 7.01 -7.50
N ILE A 128 -15.34 8.29 -7.50
CA ILE A 128 -14.88 9.21 -6.47
C ILE A 128 -16.09 9.78 -5.78
N ALA A 129 -16.14 9.68 -4.46
CA ALA A 129 -17.22 10.29 -3.70
C ALA A 129 -17.04 11.80 -3.68
N LYS A 130 -18.13 12.52 -3.77
CA LYS A 130 -18.11 13.98 -3.83
C LYS A 130 -17.32 14.59 -2.68
N GLN A 131 -17.50 14.06 -1.47
CA GLN A 131 -16.83 14.58 -0.29
C GLN A 131 -15.33 14.27 -0.27
N ASN A 132 -14.88 13.35 -1.11
CA ASN A 132 -13.46 12.97 -1.15
C ASN A 132 -12.68 13.65 -2.28
N TYR A 133 -13.36 14.35 -3.15
CA TYR A 133 -12.73 14.93 -4.33
C TYR A 133 -11.62 15.93 -4.00
N SER A 134 -11.91 16.88 -3.11
CA SER A 134 -10.92 17.89 -2.74
C SER A 134 -9.66 17.28 -2.16
N GLU A 135 -9.85 16.32 -1.27
CA GLU A 135 -8.72 15.67 -0.62
C GLU A 135 -7.94 14.81 -1.62
N PHE A 136 -8.65 14.16 -2.53
CA PHE A 136 -7.99 13.39 -3.58
C PHE A 136 -7.06 14.28 -4.42
N VAL A 137 -7.56 15.41 -4.87
CA VAL A 137 -6.77 16.35 -5.69
C VAL A 137 -5.54 16.80 -4.93
N LYS A 138 -5.73 17.16 -3.66
CA LYS A 138 -4.63 17.62 -2.81
C LYS A 138 -3.55 16.55 -2.65
N GLN A 139 -3.96 15.31 -2.36
CA GLN A 139 -3.03 14.23 -2.16
C GLN A 139 -2.35 13.82 -3.47
N TYR A 140 -3.08 13.85 -4.56
CA TYR A 140 -2.54 13.50 -5.86
C TYR A 140 -1.46 14.51 -6.30
N LEU A 141 -1.71 15.78 -6.07
CA LEU A 141 -0.71 16.80 -6.38
C LEU A 141 0.55 16.63 -5.54
N LYS A 142 0.39 16.31 -4.26
CA LYS A 142 1.53 16.02 -3.39
C LYS A 142 2.32 14.82 -3.88
N TYR A 143 1.61 13.77 -4.30
CA TYR A 143 2.26 12.59 -4.82
C TYR A 143 3.12 12.92 -6.04
N ASN A 144 2.57 13.70 -6.96
CA ASN A 144 3.30 14.08 -8.17
C ASN A 144 4.49 14.96 -7.89
N GLN A 145 4.42 15.81 -6.89
CA GLN A 145 5.55 16.63 -6.47
C GLN A 145 6.68 15.78 -5.91
N ARG A 146 6.36 14.69 -5.23
CA ARG A 146 7.36 13.79 -4.66
C ARG A 146 7.99 12.88 -5.70
N LYS A 147 7.19 12.40 -6.64
CA LYS A 147 7.59 11.32 -7.54
C LYS A 147 7.92 11.78 -8.95
N GLY A 148 7.40 12.92 -9.37
CA GLY A 148 7.59 13.41 -10.70
C GLY A 148 8.14 14.80 -10.74
N LYS A 149 8.44 15.27 -11.94
CA LYS A 149 8.79 16.65 -12.16
C LYS A 149 7.68 17.32 -12.93
N GLU A 150 7.33 18.49 -12.49
CA GLU A 150 6.33 19.26 -13.15
C GLU A 150 7.03 20.17 -14.17
N ILE A 151 6.56 20.16 -15.38
CA ILE A 151 7.13 20.96 -16.44
C ILE A 151 6.06 21.91 -16.96
N GLY A 152 6.35 23.16 -16.85
CA GLY A 152 5.46 24.20 -17.36
C GLY A 152 4.45 24.77 -16.39
#